data_6b68cbbaa27e8e0bd8610319f353665e
#
_entry.id   6b68cbbaa27e8e0bd8610319f353665e
#
_cell.length_a   1.000
_cell.length_b   1.000
_cell.length_c   1.000
_cell.angle_alpha   90.00
_cell.angle_beta   90.00
_cell.angle_gamma   90.00
#
_symmetry.space_group_name_H-M   'P 1'
#
loop_
_entity.id
_entity.type
_entity.pdbx_description
1 polymer ?
#
loop_
_entity_poly.entity_id
_entity_poly.type
_entity_poly.pdbx_seq_one_letter_code
_entity_poly.pdbx_strand_id
1 'polypeptide(L)'
;CLRLVRDLEVDHGEVKYVILPTVTGVEHKYFAGPFAQRFKRSQVFVAPNQWSFPIDLPMSWLGFPAKRTHTLPADPRQTPFYDEFDYATVGPIELSVKPYTEVAFFHRETRSLLAVDTVLSIPVDPPEVVAQDPYPLMFHARNSAQDPLEDNPANRRKGWARIALFTFYFQPETLNVHPLKSILQNAVSSPNRSKKNYFGLYPFQWQQGWRKSFAMLRQDGQLLVAPILQTLIFNRGPEAVLAWVDRITQWDFQQIVPCHFSAPIAATPADFRRAFDFLQQPDPQSWSGFKHNLPKGDLSTLGQIDRQLRGSVPASPEDKSENG
;
A
#
# COMPACT_ATOMS: atom_id res chain seq x y z
N CYS A 1 15.96 13.22 1.66
CA CYS A 1 15.07 13.09 2.82
C CYS A 1 15.71 13.69 4.10
N LEU A 2 16.83 13.14 4.64
CA LEU A 2 17.44 13.63 5.90
C LEU A 2 17.80 15.11 5.86
N ARG A 3 18.38 15.61 4.75
CA ARG A 3 18.70 17.04 4.59
C ARG A 3 17.44 17.90 4.72
N LEU A 4 16.40 17.56 3.98
CA LEU A 4 15.13 18.27 4.02
C LEU A 4 14.56 18.36 5.44
N VAL A 5 14.58 17.25 6.20
CA VAL A 5 14.08 17.26 7.58
C VAL A 5 14.96 18.10 8.49
N ARG A 6 16.30 18.11 8.27
CA ARG A 6 17.21 19.00 9.00
C ARG A 6 16.95 20.48 8.70
N ASP A 7 16.64 20.80 7.46
CA ASP A 7 16.28 22.17 7.07
C ASP A 7 14.97 22.58 7.78
N LEU A 8 13.97 21.68 7.87
CA LEU A 8 12.74 21.91 8.63
C LEU A 8 12.97 22.06 10.14
N GLU A 9 13.94 21.35 10.73
CA GLU A 9 14.27 21.51 12.16
C GLU A 9 14.73 22.94 12.51
N VAL A 10 15.30 23.67 11.55
CA VAL A 10 15.73 25.07 11.76
C VAL A 10 14.54 25.99 12.02
N ASP A 11 13.46 25.77 11.29
CA ASP A 11 12.28 26.65 11.33
C ASP A 11 11.22 26.16 12.34
N HIS A 12 11.15 24.85 12.57
CA HIS A 12 10.05 24.23 13.35
C HIS A 12 10.51 23.52 14.62
N GLY A 13 11.83 23.47 14.89
CA GLY A 13 12.38 22.77 16.04
C GLY A 13 12.66 21.28 15.79
N GLU A 14 13.25 20.62 16.79
CA GLU A 14 13.75 19.25 16.68
C GLU A 14 12.62 18.24 16.46
N VAL A 15 12.93 17.17 15.68
CA VAL A 15 12.05 16.01 15.55
C VAL A 15 11.85 15.36 16.91
N LYS A 16 10.65 15.43 17.46
CA LYS A 16 10.26 14.85 18.76
C LYS A 16 9.83 13.40 18.65
N TYR A 17 9.07 13.07 17.60
CA TYR A 17 8.46 11.75 17.43
C TYR A 17 8.66 11.22 16.02
N VAL A 18 8.94 9.92 15.94
CA VAL A 18 8.93 9.15 14.69
C VAL A 18 7.87 8.07 14.85
N ILE A 19 6.87 8.06 13.99
CA ILE A 19 5.72 7.14 14.13
C ILE A 19 5.72 6.17 12.96
N LEU A 20 5.66 4.86 13.26
CA LEU A 20 5.43 3.77 12.31
C LEU A 20 4.02 3.22 12.52
N PRO A 21 3.03 3.68 11.75
CA PRO A 21 1.62 3.40 12.01
C PRO A 21 1.10 2.12 11.32
N THR A 22 1.96 1.27 10.82
CA THR A 22 1.60 0.01 10.14
C THR A 22 2.50 -1.15 10.58
N VAL A 23 2.07 -2.40 10.35
CA VAL A 23 2.81 -3.58 10.83
C VAL A 23 3.41 -4.43 9.72
N THR A 24 2.78 -4.55 8.55
CA THR A 24 3.10 -5.60 7.57
C THR A 24 4.31 -5.32 6.69
N GLY A 25 4.41 -4.12 6.15
CA GLY A 25 5.41 -3.80 5.14
C GLY A 25 6.82 -3.69 5.71
N VAL A 26 7.74 -4.56 5.28
CA VAL A 26 9.17 -4.43 5.63
C VAL A 26 9.76 -3.15 5.04
N GLU A 27 9.27 -2.69 3.90
CA GLU A 27 9.66 -1.46 3.22
C GLU A 27 9.46 -0.22 4.09
N HIS A 28 8.39 -0.15 4.87
CA HIS A 28 8.14 0.95 5.81
C HIS A 28 9.17 0.95 6.95
N LYS A 29 9.62 -0.22 7.38
CA LYS A 29 10.54 -0.40 8.51
C LYS A 29 11.99 -0.18 8.13
N TYR A 30 12.38 -0.62 6.92
CA TYR A 30 13.75 -0.60 6.45
C TYR A 30 14.41 0.77 6.54
N PHE A 31 13.65 1.83 6.31
CA PHE A 31 14.14 3.21 6.43
C PHE A 31 13.79 3.88 7.75
N ALA A 32 12.70 3.51 8.41
CA ALA A 32 12.23 4.17 9.64
C ALA A 32 13.19 3.98 10.82
N GLY A 33 13.73 2.78 11.02
CA GLY A 33 14.72 2.50 12.07
C GLY A 33 16.00 3.32 11.91
N PRO A 34 16.71 3.23 10.77
CA PRO A 34 17.89 4.06 10.48
C PRO A 34 17.61 5.57 10.52
N PHE A 35 16.40 6.00 10.08
CA PHE A 35 15.97 7.40 10.20
C PHE A 35 15.91 7.83 11.68
N ALA A 36 15.25 7.06 12.53
CA ALA A 36 15.14 7.33 13.96
C ALA A 36 16.51 7.38 14.68
N GLN A 37 17.50 6.63 14.19
CA GLN A 37 18.88 6.70 14.71
C GLN A 37 19.56 8.05 14.43
N ARG A 38 19.13 8.76 13.40
CA ARG A 38 19.68 10.10 13.06
C ARG A 38 19.12 11.21 13.96
N PHE A 39 17.95 11.00 14.54
CA PHE A 39 17.27 11.92 15.46
C PHE A 39 17.31 11.36 16.89
N LYS A 40 18.46 11.45 17.53
CA LYS A 40 18.76 10.76 18.80
C LYS A 40 17.85 11.15 19.97
N ARG A 41 17.24 12.33 19.91
CA ARG A 41 16.33 12.85 20.95
C ARG A 41 14.87 12.47 20.70
N SER A 42 14.55 12.01 19.49
CA SER A 42 13.17 11.59 19.18
C SER A 42 12.80 10.30 19.88
N GLN A 43 11.55 10.19 20.28
CA GLN A 43 10.92 8.93 20.65
C GLN A 43 10.29 8.28 19.42
N VAL A 44 10.24 6.96 19.39
CA VAL A 44 9.66 6.19 18.29
C VAL A 44 8.40 5.51 18.79
N PHE A 45 7.30 5.67 18.06
CA PHE A 45 6.06 4.97 18.33
C PHE A 45 5.73 4.05 17.16
N VAL A 46 5.33 2.82 17.45
CA VAL A 46 5.00 1.81 16.44
C VAL A 46 3.61 1.25 16.68
N ALA A 47 2.90 0.89 15.62
CA ALA A 47 1.63 0.19 15.73
C ALA A 47 1.80 -1.10 16.55
N PRO A 48 0.77 -1.56 17.28
CA PRO A 48 0.84 -2.83 18.01
C PRO A 48 1.03 -4.03 17.09
N ASN A 49 1.47 -5.17 17.64
CA ASN A 49 1.63 -6.45 16.94
C ASN A 49 2.63 -6.42 15.78
N GLN A 50 3.76 -5.73 15.94
CA GLN A 50 4.78 -5.59 14.90
C GLN A 50 5.32 -6.93 14.41
N TRP A 51 5.31 -7.11 13.09
CA TRP A 51 5.96 -8.19 12.36
C TRP A 51 6.26 -7.73 10.93
N SER A 52 7.03 -8.49 10.15
CA SER A 52 7.41 -8.10 8.79
C SER A 52 7.20 -9.22 7.80
N PHE A 53 6.62 -8.90 6.65
CA PHE A 53 6.53 -9.80 5.49
C PHE A 53 7.52 -9.33 4.41
N PRO A 54 8.18 -10.22 3.68
CA PRO A 54 8.11 -11.69 3.76
C PRO A 54 8.98 -12.31 4.86
N ILE A 55 9.82 -11.53 5.52
CA ILE A 55 10.75 -12.00 6.56
C ILE A 55 10.47 -11.24 7.85
N ASP A 56 10.10 -11.98 8.89
CA ASP A 56 9.87 -11.40 10.21
C ASP A 56 11.17 -11.22 10.97
N LEU A 57 11.65 -9.98 10.99
CA LEU A 57 12.89 -9.59 11.67
C LEU A 57 12.60 -8.80 12.94
N PRO A 58 13.36 -9.00 14.01
CA PRO A 58 13.28 -8.16 15.20
C PRO A 58 13.46 -6.69 14.86
N MET A 59 12.66 -5.80 15.46
CA MET A 59 12.73 -4.35 15.22
C MET A 59 14.15 -3.77 15.46
N SER A 60 14.89 -4.34 16.42
CA SER A 60 16.28 -3.94 16.70
C SER A 60 17.22 -4.22 15.52
N TRP A 61 17.00 -5.33 14.77
CA TRP A 61 17.77 -5.64 13.56
C TRP A 61 17.45 -4.71 12.39
N LEU A 62 16.25 -4.15 12.39
CA LEU A 62 15.82 -3.13 11.43
C LEU A 62 16.25 -1.71 11.86
N GLY A 63 17.12 -1.60 12.88
CA GLY A 63 17.70 -0.34 13.33
C GLY A 63 16.83 0.49 14.26
N PHE A 64 15.73 -0.05 14.78
CA PHE A 64 14.91 0.68 15.77
C PHE A 64 15.61 0.76 17.12
N PRO A 65 15.70 1.95 17.76
CA PRO A 65 16.38 2.12 19.03
C PRO A 65 15.55 1.57 20.20
N ALA A 66 15.89 0.40 20.72
CA ALA A 66 15.09 -0.33 21.69
C ALA A 66 14.67 0.49 22.93
N LYS A 67 15.56 1.36 23.46
CA LYS A 67 15.25 2.21 24.64
C LYS A 67 14.28 3.36 24.36
N ARG A 68 14.00 3.68 23.12
CA ARG A 68 13.20 4.83 22.68
C ARG A 68 12.04 4.41 21.78
N THR A 69 11.82 3.10 21.58
CA THR A 69 10.74 2.56 20.76
C THR A 69 9.64 2.06 21.67
N HIS A 70 8.44 2.61 21.49
CA HIS A 70 7.25 2.33 22.28
C HIS A 70 6.14 1.86 21.37
N THR A 71 5.28 0.98 21.84
CA THR A 71 4.05 0.64 21.16
C THR A 71 3.01 1.73 21.38
N LEU A 72 2.26 2.12 20.36
CA LEU A 72 1.13 3.02 20.48
C LEU A 72 0.11 2.41 21.45
N PRO A 73 -0.29 3.14 22.52
CA PRO A 73 -1.32 2.68 23.44
C PRO A 73 -2.69 2.60 22.77
N ALA A 74 -3.59 1.80 23.32
CA ALA A 74 -4.97 1.71 22.84
C ALA A 74 -5.76 3.02 23.03
N ASP A 75 -5.44 3.78 24.08
CA ASP A 75 -6.02 5.08 24.37
C ASP A 75 -5.08 6.20 23.89
N PRO A 76 -5.44 6.98 22.87
CA PRO A 76 -4.63 8.08 22.36
C PRO A 76 -4.21 9.11 23.43
N ARG A 77 -5.02 9.29 24.48
CA ARG A 77 -4.76 10.25 25.58
C ARG A 77 -3.49 9.92 26.36
N GLN A 78 -2.97 8.70 26.24
CA GLN A 78 -1.74 8.28 26.89
C GLN A 78 -0.47 8.62 26.07
N THR A 79 -0.63 9.26 24.92
CA THR A 79 0.49 9.68 24.10
C THR A 79 0.91 11.12 24.38
N PRO A 80 2.21 11.44 24.26
CA PRO A 80 2.70 12.81 24.51
C PRO A 80 2.32 13.81 23.40
N PHE A 81 1.64 13.38 22.34
CA PHE A 81 1.16 14.22 21.23
C PHE A 81 -0.37 14.24 21.13
N TYR A 82 -1.09 13.82 22.17
CA TYR A 82 -2.56 13.79 22.17
C TYR A 82 -3.18 15.16 21.94
N ASP A 83 -2.56 16.23 22.43
CA ASP A 83 -3.07 17.59 22.26
C ASP A 83 -3.22 17.99 20.78
N GLU A 84 -2.33 17.48 19.93
CA GLU A 84 -2.31 17.76 18.49
C GLU A 84 -3.02 16.68 17.66
N PHE A 85 -2.85 15.40 18.05
CA PHE A 85 -3.31 14.24 17.27
C PHE A 85 -4.26 13.35 18.06
N ASP A 86 -5.32 12.92 17.38
CA ASP A 86 -6.06 11.72 17.75
C ASP A 86 -5.71 10.59 16.81
N TYR A 87 -6.02 9.34 17.15
CA TYR A 87 -5.83 8.21 16.22
C TYR A 87 -6.81 7.07 16.46
N ALA A 88 -6.98 6.25 15.45
CA ALA A 88 -7.77 5.04 15.51
C ALA A 88 -7.03 3.88 14.82
N THR A 89 -7.04 2.73 15.48
CA THR A 89 -6.39 1.52 15.00
C THR A 89 -7.40 0.61 14.32
N VAL A 90 -7.13 0.18 13.09
CA VAL A 90 -7.82 -0.95 12.45
C VAL A 90 -7.07 -2.23 12.72
N GLY A 91 -7.79 -3.27 13.08
CA GLY A 91 -7.23 -4.57 13.44
C GLY A 91 -7.08 -4.79 14.97
N PRO A 92 -6.47 -5.92 15.37
CA PRO A 92 -5.83 -6.91 14.51
C PRO A 92 -6.83 -7.62 13.59
N ILE A 93 -6.54 -7.69 12.28
CA ILE A 93 -7.28 -8.52 11.33
C ILE A 93 -6.46 -9.79 11.09
N GLU A 94 -7.00 -10.93 11.44
CA GLU A 94 -6.28 -12.20 11.34
C GLU A 94 -6.01 -12.58 9.88
N LEU A 95 -4.74 -12.77 9.57
CA LEU A 95 -4.27 -13.32 8.31
C LEU A 95 -3.66 -14.70 8.57
N SER A 96 -3.50 -15.49 7.53
CA SER A 96 -2.94 -16.86 7.66
C SER A 96 -1.52 -16.91 8.25
N VAL A 97 -0.81 -15.78 8.24
CA VAL A 97 0.58 -15.67 8.71
C VAL A 97 0.63 -15.00 10.08
N LYS A 98 0.18 -13.76 10.17
CA LYS A 98 0.11 -12.90 11.36
C LYS A 98 -0.88 -11.77 11.15
N PRO A 99 -1.42 -11.14 12.20
CA PRO A 99 -2.48 -10.15 12.04
C PRO A 99 -2.01 -8.86 11.36
N TYR A 100 -2.90 -8.26 10.59
CA TYR A 100 -2.74 -6.91 10.05
C TYR A 100 -3.22 -5.87 11.05
N THR A 101 -2.46 -4.78 11.17
CA THR A 101 -2.83 -3.60 11.97
C THR A 101 -2.31 -2.34 11.28
N GLU A 102 -3.16 -1.32 11.19
CA GLU A 102 -2.79 0.03 10.75
C GLU A 102 -3.43 1.07 11.67
N VAL A 103 -2.76 2.20 11.83
CA VAL A 103 -3.23 3.32 12.65
C VAL A 103 -3.36 4.56 11.78
N ALA A 104 -4.56 5.12 11.70
CA ALA A 104 -4.79 6.41 11.07
C ALA A 104 -4.78 7.51 12.13
N PHE A 105 -4.16 8.65 11.81
CA PHE A 105 -4.02 9.79 12.69
C PHE A 105 -4.86 10.96 12.19
N PHE A 106 -5.49 11.68 13.09
CA PHE A 106 -6.18 12.93 12.81
C PHE A 106 -5.42 14.10 13.45
N HIS A 107 -4.88 14.98 12.63
CA HIS A 107 -4.28 16.23 13.08
C HIS A 107 -5.37 17.29 13.22
N ARG A 108 -5.63 17.73 14.45
CA ARG A 108 -6.78 18.57 14.78
C ARG A 108 -6.71 19.95 14.14
N GLU A 109 -5.56 20.61 14.24
CA GLU A 109 -5.37 21.98 13.77
C GLU A 109 -5.58 22.09 12.25
N THR A 110 -4.94 21.23 11.46
CA THR A 110 -5.05 21.27 9.99
C THR A 110 -6.24 20.47 9.46
N ARG A 111 -6.99 19.80 10.33
CA ARG A 111 -8.10 18.92 9.97
C ARG A 111 -7.69 17.90 8.91
N SER A 112 -6.54 17.28 9.10
CA SER A 112 -5.93 16.32 8.18
C SER A 112 -6.00 14.91 8.74
N LEU A 113 -6.53 13.98 7.94
CA LEU A 113 -6.42 12.54 8.21
C LEU A 113 -5.12 12.02 7.57
N LEU A 114 -4.23 11.44 8.38
CA LEU A 114 -3.02 10.79 7.91
C LEU A 114 -3.28 9.28 7.86
N ALA A 115 -3.14 8.68 6.69
CA ALA A 115 -3.32 7.25 6.45
C ALA A 115 -2.03 6.65 5.86
N VAL A 116 -1.84 5.34 5.99
CA VAL A 116 -0.70 4.65 5.37
C VAL A 116 -1.14 4.07 4.03
N ASP A 117 -1.63 2.84 4.03
CA ASP A 117 -1.98 2.10 2.82
C ASP A 117 -3.50 1.97 2.61
N THR A 118 -4.27 2.31 3.66
CA THR A 118 -5.71 2.04 3.73
C THR A 118 -6.49 2.71 2.62
N VAL A 119 -6.17 3.98 2.32
CA VAL A 119 -6.83 4.76 1.27
C VAL A 119 -5.81 5.58 0.48
N LEU A 120 -6.09 5.73 -0.79
CA LEU A 120 -5.27 6.50 -1.72
C LEU A 120 -6.09 7.02 -2.89
N SER A 121 -5.51 7.91 -3.70
CA SER A 121 -6.03 8.34 -5.00
C SER A 121 -4.94 8.18 -6.05
N ILE A 122 -5.28 7.59 -7.19
CA ILE A 122 -4.31 7.33 -8.25
C ILE A 122 -4.35 8.47 -9.27
N PRO A 123 -3.27 9.28 -9.37
CA PRO A 123 -3.20 10.36 -10.34
C PRO A 123 -3.05 9.82 -11.77
N VAL A 124 -3.46 10.63 -12.76
CA VAL A 124 -3.28 10.28 -14.18
C VAL A 124 -1.83 10.39 -14.63
N ASP A 125 -1.12 11.36 -14.06
CA ASP A 125 0.30 11.58 -14.27
C ASP A 125 1.14 10.91 -13.15
N PRO A 126 2.36 10.47 -13.46
CA PRO A 126 3.24 9.91 -12.43
C PRO A 126 3.56 10.97 -11.36
N PRO A 127 3.59 10.59 -10.06
CA PRO A 127 4.03 11.49 -9.01
C PRO A 127 5.44 12.05 -9.27
N GLU A 128 5.70 13.30 -8.85
CA GLU A 128 6.97 13.99 -9.10
C GLU A 128 8.19 13.21 -8.58
N VAL A 129 8.06 12.52 -7.47
CA VAL A 129 9.13 11.69 -6.92
C VAL A 129 9.56 10.57 -7.88
N VAL A 130 8.63 10.00 -8.64
CA VAL A 130 8.92 8.98 -9.65
C VAL A 130 9.54 9.60 -10.90
N ALA A 131 9.23 10.86 -11.16
CA ALA A 131 9.79 11.60 -12.29
C ALA A 131 11.28 11.97 -12.09
N GLN A 132 11.81 11.94 -10.86
CA GLN A 132 13.23 12.18 -10.57
C GLN A 132 14.14 11.08 -11.16
N ASP A 133 13.67 9.82 -11.18
CA ASP A 133 14.28 8.74 -11.94
C ASP A 133 13.21 8.11 -12.83
N PRO A 134 13.01 8.62 -14.05
CA PRO A 134 11.93 8.18 -14.94
C PRO A 134 12.17 6.79 -15.55
N TYR A 135 13.29 6.18 -15.24
CA TYR A 135 13.69 4.92 -15.85
C TYR A 135 12.68 3.77 -15.66
N PRO A 136 12.10 3.55 -14.46
CA PRO A 136 11.05 2.55 -14.27
C PRO A 136 9.81 2.82 -15.13
N LEU A 137 9.44 4.10 -15.29
CA LEU A 137 8.31 4.49 -16.15
C LEU A 137 8.55 4.07 -17.60
N MET A 138 9.73 4.40 -18.14
CA MET A 138 10.08 4.05 -19.52
C MET A 138 10.21 2.54 -19.71
N PHE A 139 10.72 1.82 -18.73
CA PHE A 139 10.78 0.37 -18.75
C PHE A 139 9.37 -0.25 -18.90
N HIS A 140 8.41 0.18 -18.10
CA HIS A 140 7.03 -0.31 -18.16
C HIS A 140 6.24 0.24 -19.38
N ALA A 141 6.67 1.33 -19.98
CA ALA A 141 6.05 1.88 -21.19
C ALA A 141 6.27 1.01 -22.43
N ARG A 142 7.32 0.17 -22.47
CA ARG A 142 7.63 -0.70 -23.60
C ARG A 142 6.56 -1.78 -23.80
N ASN A 143 6.44 -2.28 -25.02
CA ASN A 143 5.62 -3.47 -25.34
C ASN A 143 6.47 -4.72 -25.54
N SER A 144 7.79 -4.55 -25.78
CA SER A 144 8.74 -5.65 -26.02
C SER A 144 10.14 -5.30 -25.53
N ALA A 145 11.01 -6.29 -25.50
CA ALA A 145 12.45 -6.12 -25.20
C ALA A 145 13.19 -5.30 -26.27
N GLN A 146 12.64 -5.20 -27.47
CA GLN A 146 13.22 -4.49 -28.63
C GLN A 146 12.83 -3.01 -28.65
N ASP A 147 11.78 -2.60 -27.94
CA ASP A 147 11.35 -1.21 -27.92
C ASP A 147 12.42 -0.33 -27.27
N PRO A 148 12.69 0.87 -27.80
CA PRO A 148 13.62 1.80 -27.21
C PRO A 148 13.07 2.36 -25.88
N LEU A 149 13.97 2.82 -25.02
CA LEU A 149 13.63 3.55 -23.79
C LEU A 149 13.59 5.04 -24.11
N GLU A 150 12.43 5.52 -24.56
CA GLU A 150 12.23 6.91 -24.93
C GLU A 150 11.57 7.67 -23.80
N ASP A 151 12.27 8.66 -23.26
CA ASP A 151 11.73 9.56 -22.24
C ASP A 151 10.93 10.70 -22.87
N ASN A 152 9.61 10.54 -22.84
CA ASN A 152 8.66 11.54 -23.23
C ASN A 152 7.38 11.45 -22.36
N PRO A 153 6.54 12.53 -22.31
CA PRO A 153 5.36 12.54 -21.44
C PRO A 153 4.38 11.39 -21.68
N ALA A 154 4.22 10.97 -22.94
CA ALA A 154 3.31 9.87 -23.29
C ALA A 154 3.81 8.51 -22.73
N ASN A 155 5.11 8.24 -22.84
CA ASN A 155 5.73 7.04 -22.30
C ASN A 155 5.75 7.08 -20.77
N ARG A 156 5.99 8.24 -20.15
CA ARG A 156 5.90 8.39 -18.68
C ARG A 156 4.49 8.05 -18.18
N ARG A 157 3.43 8.58 -18.78
CA ARG A 157 2.03 8.26 -18.44
C ARG A 157 1.69 6.79 -18.68
N LYS A 158 2.10 6.26 -19.83
CA LYS A 158 1.89 4.83 -20.16
C LYS A 158 2.58 3.92 -19.16
N GLY A 159 3.83 4.19 -18.85
CA GLY A 159 4.60 3.41 -17.85
C GLY A 159 3.98 3.51 -16.46
N TRP A 160 3.58 4.70 -16.05
CA TRP A 160 2.91 4.93 -14.77
C TRP A 160 1.62 4.11 -14.64
N ALA A 161 0.74 4.17 -15.64
CA ALA A 161 -0.51 3.43 -15.64
C ALA A 161 -0.28 1.91 -15.50
N ARG A 162 0.73 1.39 -16.20
CA ARG A 162 1.10 -0.04 -16.14
C ARG A 162 1.75 -0.44 -14.82
N ILE A 163 2.58 0.44 -14.23
CA ILE A 163 3.13 0.23 -12.89
C ILE A 163 2.00 0.17 -11.87
N ALA A 164 1.05 1.10 -11.91
CA ALA A 164 -0.09 1.09 -11.00
C ALA A 164 -0.91 -0.21 -11.13
N LEU A 165 -1.24 -0.63 -12.35
CA LEU A 165 -1.95 -1.89 -12.57
C LEU A 165 -1.17 -3.09 -12.03
N PHE A 166 0.13 -3.17 -12.29
CA PHE A 166 0.98 -4.25 -11.78
C PHE A 166 1.07 -4.23 -10.26
N THR A 167 1.24 -3.06 -9.65
CA THR A 167 1.37 -2.93 -8.20
C THR A 167 0.10 -3.34 -7.47
N PHE A 168 -1.08 -2.97 -7.98
CA PHE A 168 -2.33 -3.20 -7.25
C PHE A 168 -3.01 -4.54 -7.53
N TYR A 169 -2.73 -5.15 -8.69
CA TYR A 169 -3.33 -6.43 -9.08
C TYR A 169 -2.31 -7.56 -9.16
N PHE A 170 -0.98 -7.28 -9.08
CA PHE A 170 0.14 -8.15 -9.42
C PHE A 170 0.10 -8.58 -10.90
N GLN A 171 -0.96 -9.22 -11.31
CA GLN A 171 -1.18 -9.64 -12.69
C GLN A 171 -2.64 -9.36 -13.09
N PRO A 172 -2.93 -8.13 -13.58
CA PRO A 172 -4.26 -7.83 -14.11
C PRO A 172 -4.57 -8.71 -15.35
N GLU A 173 -5.85 -8.87 -15.69
CA GLU A 173 -6.29 -9.66 -16.86
C GLU A 173 -5.57 -9.27 -18.16
N THR A 174 -5.17 -8.00 -18.25
CA THR A 174 -4.49 -7.42 -19.42
C THR A 174 -2.97 -7.59 -19.40
N LEU A 175 -2.41 -8.30 -18.44
CA LEU A 175 -0.98 -8.57 -18.33
C LEU A 175 -0.69 -10.07 -18.36
N ASN A 176 -0.01 -10.52 -19.40
CA ASN A 176 0.63 -11.82 -19.44
C ASN A 176 2.13 -11.70 -19.14
N VAL A 177 2.72 -12.78 -18.66
CA VAL A 177 4.16 -12.90 -18.43
C VAL A 177 4.73 -13.90 -19.44
N HIS A 178 5.77 -13.49 -20.15
CA HIS A 178 6.46 -14.38 -21.07
C HIS A 178 7.13 -15.56 -20.36
N PRO A 179 7.15 -16.75 -20.97
CA PRO A 179 7.95 -17.87 -20.47
C PRO A 179 9.44 -17.47 -20.33
N LEU A 180 10.13 -17.97 -19.31
CA LEU A 180 11.53 -17.62 -19.02
C LEU A 180 12.44 -17.81 -20.24
N LYS A 181 12.26 -18.89 -21.00
CA LYS A 181 13.01 -19.15 -22.24
C LYS A 181 12.86 -18.00 -23.25
N SER A 182 11.65 -17.50 -23.45
CA SER A 182 11.37 -16.40 -24.37
C SER A 182 11.98 -15.08 -23.85
N ILE A 183 11.93 -14.83 -22.54
CA ILE A 183 12.54 -13.65 -21.92
C ILE A 183 14.05 -13.64 -22.18
N LEU A 184 14.73 -14.77 -21.98
CA LEU A 184 16.18 -14.90 -22.23
C LEU A 184 16.53 -14.75 -23.72
N GLN A 185 15.76 -15.37 -24.62
CA GLN A 185 15.97 -15.23 -26.07
C GLN A 185 15.79 -13.77 -26.52
N ASN A 186 14.75 -13.09 -26.05
CA ASN A 186 14.49 -11.69 -26.38
C ASN A 186 15.56 -10.76 -25.80
N ALA A 187 16.12 -11.08 -24.64
CA ALA A 187 17.20 -10.30 -24.02
C ALA A 187 18.48 -10.31 -24.88
N VAL A 188 18.80 -11.43 -25.51
CA VAL A 188 19.98 -11.54 -26.41
C VAL A 188 19.86 -10.60 -27.61
N SER A 189 18.65 -10.43 -28.16
CA SER A 189 18.37 -9.54 -29.31
C SER A 189 18.00 -8.10 -28.89
N SER A 190 17.95 -7.79 -27.59
CA SER A 190 17.64 -6.45 -27.12
C SER A 190 18.73 -5.45 -27.53
N PRO A 191 18.36 -4.27 -28.08
CA PRO A 191 19.32 -3.25 -28.48
C PRO A 191 20.06 -2.61 -27.31
N ASN A 192 19.50 -2.68 -26.10
CA ASN A 192 20.10 -2.16 -24.87
C ASN A 192 20.13 -3.25 -23.80
N ARG A 193 21.33 -3.74 -23.50
CA ARG A 193 21.59 -4.74 -22.44
C ARG A 193 22.33 -4.17 -21.24
N SER A 194 22.24 -2.87 -21.03
CA SER A 194 22.81 -2.23 -19.84
C SER A 194 22.14 -2.71 -18.54
N LYS A 195 22.83 -2.53 -17.41
CA LYS A 195 22.27 -2.79 -16.08
C LYS A 195 20.95 -2.02 -15.85
N LYS A 196 20.87 -0.79 -16.32
CA LYS A 196 19.64 0.04 -16.24
C LYS A 196 18.47 -0.58 -17.01
N ASN A 197 18.73 -1.35 -18.08
CA ASN A 197 17.72 -2.07 -18.84
C ASN A 197 17.60 -3.54 -18.42
N TYR A 198 17.94 -3.86 -17.19
CA TYR A 198 17.90 -5.23 -16.66
C TYR A 198 18.53 -6.25 -17.62
N PHE A 199 19.66 -5.89 -18.24
CA PHE A 199 20.40 -6.71 -19.22
C PHE A 199 19.57 -7.11 -20.45
N GLY A 200 18.54 -6.33 -20.79
CA GLY A 200 17.61 -6.61 -21.89
C GLY A 200 16.44 -7.52 -21.54
N LEU A 201 16.36 -7.97 -20.29
CA LEU A 201 15.23 -8.78 -19.80
C LEU A 201 13.95 -7.94 -19.78
N TYR A 202 12.87 -8.46 -20.37
CA TYR A 202 11.55 -7.83 -20.35
C TYR A 202 10.47 -8.91 -20.29
N PRO A 203 9.83 -9.12 -19.15
CA PRO A 203 8.90 -10.22 -18.95
C PRO A 203 7.45 -9.91 -19.36
N PHE A 204 7.09 -8.66 -19.57
CA PHE A 204 5.71 -8.22 -19.68
C PHE A 204 5.15 -8.32 -21.09
N GLN A 205 3.91 -8.79 -21.20
CA GLN A 205 3.13 -8.80 -22.43
C GLN A 205 1.76 -8.15 -22.15
N TRP A 206 1.68 -6.84 -22.41
CA TRP A 206 0.47 -6.08 -22.19
C TRP A 206 -0.53 -6.25 -23.33
N GLN A 207 -1.78 -6.61 -22.98
CA GLN A 207 -2.91 -6.70 -23.92
C GLN A 207 -3.54 -5.32 -24.13
N GLN A 208 -4.34 -5.15 -25.21
CA GLN A 208 -4.90 -3.84 -25.58
C GLN A 208 -5.81 -3.21 -24.50
N GLY A 209 -6.46 -3.99 -23.68
CA GLY A 209 -7.43 -3.53 -22.65
C GLY A 209 -6.85 -2.77 -21.46
N TRP A 210 -5.54 -2.71 -21.27
CA TRP A 210 -4.91 -2.15 -20.06
C TRP A 210 -5.32 -0.70 -19.76
N ARG A 211 -5.63 0.13 -20.79
CA ARG A 211 -6.10 1.50 -20.56
C ARG A 211 -7.46 1.53 -19.87
N LYS A 212 -8.36 0.62 -20.24
CA LYS A 212 -9.66 0.47 -19.59
C LYS A 212 -9.49 -0.02 -18.16
N SER A 213 -8.65 -1.02 -17.91
CA SER A 213 -8.31 -1.48 -16.56
C SER A 213 -7.76 -0.34 -15.69
N PHE A 214 -6.87 0.50 -16.24
CA PHE A 214 -6.33 1.64 -15.51
C PHE A 214 -7.40 2.71 -15.22
N ALA A 215 -8.25 3.04 -16.17
CA ALA A 215 -9.34 3.99 -15.96
C ALA A 215 -10.31 3.50 -14.85
N MET A 216 -10.63 2.20 -14.85
CA MET A 216 -11.48 1.60 -13.82
C MET A 216 -10.79 1.52 -12.45
N LEU A 217 -9.49 1.23 -12.40
CA LEU A 217 -8.71 1.27 -11.16
C LEU A 217 -8.65 2.70 -10.59
N ARG A 218 -8.41 3.68 -11.46
CA ARG A 218 -8.25 5.07 -11.05
C ARG A 218 -9.56 5.74 -10.62
N GLN A 219 -10.72 5.32 -11.17
CA GLN A 219 -12.05 5.87 -10.86
C GLN A 219 -12.09 7.42 -10.88
N ASP A 220 -11.51 8.02 -11.92
CA ASP A 220 -11.38 9.48 -12.09
C ASP A 220 -10.66 10.22 -10.93
N GLY A 221 -9.80 9.52 -10.20
CA GLY A 221 -9.05 10.06 -9.08
C GLY A 221 -9.83 10.07 -7.77
N GLN A 222 -10.92 9.32 -7.69
CA GLN A 222 -11.65 9.14 -6.43
C GLN A 222 -10.79 8.43 -5.39
N LEU A 223 -11.14 8.63 -4.13
CA LEU A 223 -10.54 7.91 -3.02
C LEU A 223 -10.94 6.43 -3.10
N LEU A 224 -9.97 5.55 -2.98
CA LEU A 224 -10.20 4.09 -3.01
C LEU A 224 -9.32 3.37 -1.99
N VAL A 225 -9.79 2.23 -1.55
CA VAL A 225 -8.97 1.23 -0.86
C VAL A 225 -8.21 0.42 -1.90
N ALA A 226 -6.91 0.17 -1.67
CA ALA A 226 -6.10 -0.61 -2.61
C ALA A 226 -6.70 -2.01 -2.86
N PRO A 227 -6.76 -2.52 -4.12
CA PRO A 227 -7.29 -3.83 -4.44
C PRO A 227 -6.73 -4.98 -3.59
N ILE A 228 -5.42 -4.92 -3.28
CA ILE A 228 -4.75 -5.87 -2.39
C ILE A 228 -5.40 -5.88 -1.00
N LEU A 229 -5.63 -4.70 -0.41
CA LEU A 229 -6.25 -4.60 0.91
C LEU A 229 -7.70 -5.04 0.90
N GLN A 230 -8.47 -4.65 -0.13
CA GLN A 230 -9.85 -5.11 -0.29
C GLN A 230 -9.92 -6.63 -0.30
N THR A 231 -9.02 -7.25 -1.07
CA THR A 231 -9.08 -8.65 -1.47
C THR A 231 -8.43 -9.60 -0.46
N LEU A 232 -7.28 -9.23 0.10
CA LEU A 232 -6.48 -10.14 0.92
C LEU A 232 -6.61 -9.87 2.42
N ILE A 233 -7.07 -8.69 2.81
CA ILE A 233 -7.03 -8.23 4.21
C ILE A 233 -8.43 -7.88 4.74
N PHE A 234 -9.06 -6.84 4.20
CA PHE A 234 -10.26 -6.26 4.81
C PHE A 234 -11.50 -7.15 4.70
N ASN A 235 -11.56 -8.01 3.68
CA ASN A 235 -12.59 -9.03 3.54
C ASN A 235 -12.52 -10.13 4.62
N ARG A 236 -11.48 -10.15 5.46
CA ARG A 236 -11.32 -11.12 6.56
C ARG A 236 -11.86 -10.61 7.89
N GLY A 237 -12.03 -9.29 8.02
CA GLY A 237 -12.55 -8.66 9.22
C GLY A 237 -13.46 -7.46 8.91
N PRO A 238 -14.53 -7.65 8.09
CA PRO A 238 -15.34 -6.53 7.60
C PRO A 238 -15.98 -5.73 8.73
N GLU A 239 -16.44 -6.38 9.79
CA GLU A 239 -17.06 -5.72 10.93
C GLU A 239 -16.06 -4.83 11.67
N ALA A 240 -14.84 -5.31 11.90
CA ALA A 240 -13.77 -4.54 12.55
C ALA A 240 -13.35 -3.33 11.70
N VAL A 241 -13.27 -3.52 10.37
CA VAL A 241 -12.96 -2.43 9.43
C VAL A 241 -14.08 -1.38 9.43
N LEU A 242 -15.34 -1.79 9.34
CA LEU A 242 -16.47 -0.86 9.35
C LEU A 242 -16.60 -0.10 10.67
N ALA A 243 -16.39 -0.76 11.82
CA ALA A 243 -16.35 -0.08 13.13
C ALA A 243 -15.22 0.96 13.21
N TRP A 244 -14.06 0.66 12.63
CA TRP A 244 -12.95 1.61 12.52
C TRP A 244 -13.28 2.78 11.58
N VAL A 245 -13.92 2.52 10.43
CA VAL A 245 -14.41 3.56 9.51
C VAL A 245 -15.42 4.46 10.22
N ASP A 246 -16.35 3.88 10.97
CA ASP A 246 -17.33 4.64 11.75
C ASP A 246 -16.66 5.58 12.77
N ARG A 247 -15.61 5.11 13.42
CA ARG A 247 -14.83 5.95 14.35
C ARG A 247 -14.12 7.09 13.64
N ILE A 248 -13.44 6.84 12.52
CA ILE A 248 -12.72 7.86 11.75
C ILE A 248 -13.67 8.91 11.21
N THR A 249 -14.85 8.52 10.76
CA THR A 249 -15.83 9.46 10.21
C THR A 249 -16.50 10.36 11.25
N GLN A 250 -16.22 10.18 12.53
CA GLN A 250 -16.58 11.17 13.56
C GLN A 250 -15.63 12.38 13.56
N TRP A 251 -14.44 12.28 12.99
CA TRP A 251 -13.53 13.40 12.83
C TRP A 251 -13.97 14.27 11.66
N ASP A 252 -13.78 15.57 11.78
CA ASP A 252 -14.20 16.56 10.78
C ASP A 252 -13.08 16.95 9.81
N PHE A 253 -12.27 15.97 9.37
CA PHE A 253 -11.19 16.23 8.44
C PHE A 253 -11.68 16.74 7.07
N GLN A 254 -10.83 17.53 6.41
CA GLN A 254 -11.09 18.13 5.10
C GLN A 254 -10.10 17.65 4.03
N GLN A 255 -9.06 16.95 4.46
CA GLN A 255 -8.06 16.37 3.56
C GLN A 255 -7.48 15.10 4.16
N ILE A 256 -6.97 14.26 3.26
CA ILE A 256 -6.27 13.02 3.60
C ILE A 256 -4.84 13.12 3.09
N VAL A 257 -3.87 12.77 3.94
CA VAL A 257 -2.45 12.64 3.60
C VAL A 257 -2.08 11.17 3.65
N PRO A 258 -2.15 10.44 2.53
CA PRO A 258 -1.72 9.05 2.45
C PRO A 258 -0.20 8.95 2.29
N CYS A 259 0.38 7.78 2.60
CA CYS A 259 1.81 7.54 2.36
C CYS A 259 2.15 7.40 0.86
N HIS A 260 1.16 7.13 0.02
CA HIS A 260 1.37 6.82 -1.39
C HIS A 260 0.66 7.80 -2.31
N PHE A 261 1.33 8.14 -3.43
CA PHE A 261 0.85 8.96 -4.56
C PHE A 261 0.62 10.43 -4.21
N SER A 262 -0.53 10.97 -4.64
CA SER A 262 -0.83 12.39 -4.43
C SER A 262 -1.24 12.67 -2.99
N ALA A 263 -0.66 13.69 -2.40
CA ALA A 263 -0.97 14.19 -1.07
C ALA A 263 -0.80 15.72 -1.04
N PRO A 264 -1.68 16.46 -0.35
CA PRO A 264 -2.93 16.00 0.27
C PRO A 264 -4.02 15.73 -0.78
N ILE A 265 -4.99 14.89 -0.42
CA ILE A 265 -6.22 14.64 -1.19
C ILE A 265 -7.34 15.41 -0.50
N ALA A 266 -8.00 16.33 -1.20
CA ALA A 266 -9.22 16.95 -0.67
C ALA A 266 -10.32 15.89 -0.55
N ALA A 267 -10.72 15.57 0.66
CA ALA A 267 -11.70 14.52 0.96
C ALA A 267 -12.37 14.75 2.30
N THR A 268 -13.66 14.41 2.36
CA THR A 268 -14.49 14.50 3.56
C THR A 268 -14.64 13.11 4.23
N PRO A 269 -15.16 13.04 5.47
CA PRO A 269 -15.55 11.79 6.11
C PRO A 269 -16.50 10.94 5.25
N ALA A 270 -17.39 11.56 4.49
CA ALA A 270 -18.30 10.86 3.59
C ALA A 270 -17.57 10.22 2.41
N ASP A 271 -16.56 10.89 1.85
CA ASP A 271 -15.73 10.34 0.78
C ASP A 271 -14.91 9.16 1.29
N PHE A 272 -14.35 9.28 2.50
CA PHE A 272 -13.63 8.19 3.16
C PHE A 272 -14.54 6.97 3.36
N ARG A 273 -15.73 7.14 3.91
CA ARG A 273 -16.70 6.05 4.11
C ARG A 273 -17.03 5.36 2.79
N ARG A 274 -17.27 6.13 1.73
CA ARG A 274 -17.61 5.61 0.39
C ARG A 274 -16.52 4.66 -0.17
N ALA A 275 -15.25 4.92 0.15
CA ALA A 275 -14.16 4.04 -0.28
C ALA A 275 -14.27 2.60 0.28
N PHE A 276 -15.05 2.40 1.36
CA PHE A 276 -15.30 1.11 2.00
C PHE A 276 -16.68 0.50 1.68
N ASP A 277 -17.43 1.06 0.74
CA ASP A 277 -18.77 0.55 0.36
C ASP A 277 -18.74 -0.89 -0.14
N PHE A 278 -17.60 -1.35 -0.66
CA PHE A 278 -17.43 -2.75 -1.06
C PHE A 278 -17.67 -3.74 0.08
N LEU A 279 -17.45 -3.35 1.35
CA LEU A 279 -17.70 -4.20 2.52
C LEU A 279 -19.20 -4.28 2.91
N GLN A 280 -20.04 -3.37 2.42
CA GLN A 280 -21.46 -3.28 2.79
C GLN A 280 -22.39 -4.00 1.79
N GLN A 281 -21.90 -4.30 0.59
CA GLN A 281 -22.70 -4.87 -0.50
C GLN A 281 -22.19 -6.26 -0.86
N PRO A 282 -22.70 -7.32 -0.22
CA PRO A 282 -22.34 -8.68 -0.57
C PRO A 282 -22.74 -8.99 -2.03
N ASP A 283 -21.84 -9.60 -2.78
CA ASP A 283 -22.06 -10.15 -4.11
C ASP A 283 -21.92 -11.68 -4.04
N PRO A 284 -23.01 -12.45 -4.08
CA PRO A 284 -22.95 -13.92 -4.01
C PRO A 284 -22.13 -14.55 -5.16
N GLN A 285 -21.92 -13.82 -6.26
CA GLN A 285 -21.12 -14.27 -7.39
C GLN A 285 -19.64 -13.86 -7.26
N SER A 286 -19.28 -13.02 -6.27
CA SER A 286 -17.91 -12.68 -5.99
C SER A 286 -17.25 -13.78 -5.16
N TRP A 287 -16.05 -14.19 -5.55
CA TRP A 287 -15.27 -15.16 -4.79
C TRP A 287 -14.94 -14.70 -3.35
N SER A 288 -14.97 -13.37 -3.09
CA SER A 288 -14.79 -12.79 -1.75
C SER A 288 -16.07 -12.55 -0.98
N GLY A 289 -17.24 -12.74 -1.62
CA GLY A 289 -18.54 -12.39 -1.04
C GLY A 289 -18.86 -10.90 -1.01
N PHE A 290 -17.97 -10.03 -1.50
CA PHE A 290 -18.14 -8.58 -1.52
C PHE A 290 -18.22 -8.03 -2.95
N LYS A 291 -18.99 -6.95 -3.12
CA LYS A 291 -19.13 -6.26 -4.41
C LYS A 291 -18.03 -5.24 -4.62
N HIS A 292 -17.07 -5.60 -5.44
CA HIS A 292 -16.02 -4.67 -5.85
C HIS A 292 -16.50 -3.81 -7.03
N ASN A 293 -16.14 -2.51 -7.01
CA ASN A 293 -16.30 -1.61 -8.16
C ASN A 293 -15.21 -1.83 -9.22
N LEU A 294 -14.30 -2.76 -8.98
CA LEU A 294 -13.13 -3.08 -9.80
C LEU A 294 -13.43 -4.26 -10.74
N PRO A 295 -12.75 -4.35 -11.90
CA PRO A 295 -12.96 -5.44 -12.85
C PRO A 295 -12.65 -6.80 -12.24
N LYS A 296 -13.59 -7.75 -12.33
CA LYS A 296 -13.39 -9.12 -11.80
C LYS A 296 -12.20 -9.84 -12.44
N GLY A 297 -11.93 -9.62 -13.74
CA GLY A 297 -10.78 -10.18 -14.43
C GLY A 297 -9.46 -9.70 -13.83
N ASP A 298 -9.33 -8.40 -13.57
CA ASP A 298 -8.13 -7.82 -12.96
C ASP A 298 -7.91 -8.30 -11.52
N LEU A 299 -8.99 -8.62 -10.78
CA LEU A 299 -8.92 -9.17 -9.41
C LEU A 299 -8.62 -10.68 -9.36
N SER A 300 -8.60 -11.38 -10.49
CA SER A 300 -8.53 -12.85 -10.53
C SER A 300 -7.29 -13.42 -9.84
N THR A 301 -6.13 -12.83 -10.06
CA THR A 301 -4.86 -13.25 -9.42
C THR A 301 -4.90 -13.04 -7.91
N LEU A 302 -5.38 -11.89 -7.44
CA LEU A 302 -5.55 -11.63 -6.01
C LEU A 302 -6.52 -12.64 -5.38
N GLY A 303 -7.60 -12.98 -6.08
CA GLY A 303 -8.54 -13.99 -5.65
C GLY A 303 -7.96 -15.40 -5.55
N GLN A 304 -7.05 -15.76 -6.46
CA GLN A 304 -6.32 -17.03 -6.35
C GLN A 304 -5.39 -17.05 -5.13
N ILE A 305 -4.67 -15.95 -4.90
CA ILE A 305 -3.81 -15.79 -3.73
C ILE A 305 -4.63 -15.90 -2.44
N ASP A 306 -5.76 -15.20 -2.35
CA ASP A 306 -6.63 -15.27 -1.17
C ASP A 306 -7.12 -16.69 -0.87
N ARG A 307 -7.57 -17.41 -1.91
CA ARG A 307 -7.98 -18.83 -1.74
C ARG A 307 -6.84 -19.72 -1.24
N GLN A 308 -5.65 -19.54 -1.78
CA GLN A 308 -4.46 -20.29 -1.33
C GLN A 308 -4.13 -20.00 0.12
N LEU A 309 -4.16 -18.72 0.51
CA LEU A 309 -3.91 -18.29 1.89
C LEU A 309 -4.98 -18.84 2.87
N ARG A 310 -6.26 -18.89 2.47
CA ARG A 310 -7.35 -19.48 3.28
C ARG A 310 -7.21 -21.00 3.40
N GLY A 311 -6.87 -21.68 2.31
CA GLY A 311 -6.67 -23.13 2.29
C GLY A 311 -5.41 -23.61 3.06
N SER A 312 -4.49 -22.71 3.38
CA SER A 312 -3.27 -22.99 4.15
C SER A 312 -3.48 -22.92 5.67
N VAL A 313 -4.64 -22.50 6.15
CA VAL A 313 -4.96 -22.49 7.58
C VAL A 313 -5.26 -23.94 8.00
N PRO A 314 -4.50 -24.55 8.92
CA PRO A 314 -4.86 -25.83 9.50
C PRO A 314 -6.25 -25.72 10.14
N ALA A 315 -7.14 -26.69 9.89
CA ALA A 315 -8.44 -26.75 10.56
C ALA A 315 -8.22 -26.63 12.08
N SER A 316 -8.98 -25.73 12.71
CA SER A 316 -8.92 -25.56 14.17
C SER A 316 -9.16 -26.89 14.86
N PRO A 317 -8.48 -27.17 15.99
CA PRO A 317 -8.70 -28.43 16.76
C PRO A 317 -10.16 -28.64 17.17
N GLU A 318 -11.00 -27.61 17.17
CA GLU A 318 -12.42 -27.68 17.54
C GLU A 318 -13.31 -28.34 16.49
N ASP A 319 -12.93 -28.33 15.21
CA ASP A 319 -13.70 -28.98 14.13
C ASP A 319 -13.56 -30.53 14.11
N LYS A 320 -12.73 -31.10 14.96
CA LYS A 320 -12.53 -32.56 15.06
C LYS A 320 -13.39 -33.25 16.12
N SER A 321 -14.19 -32.50 16.88
CA SER A 321 -14.99 -33.08 17.98
C SER A 321 -16.45 -33.41 17.63
N GLU A 322 -16.94 -33.08 16.42
CA GLU A 322 -18.34 -33.35 16.02
C GLU A 322 -18.54 -34.56 15.07
N ASN A 323 -17.49 -35.30 14.73
CA ASN A 323 -17.58 -36.51 13.91
C ASN A 323 -16.86 -37.71 14.57
N GLY A 324 -17.19 -37.99 15.82
CA GLY A 324 -16.78 -39.18 16.55
C GLY A 324 -17.96 -39.89 17.13
#